data_f8d9912802cf6bf73e3c4065546c06b5
#
_entry.id   f8d9912802cf6bf73e3c4065546c06b5
#
_cell.length_a   1.000
_cell.length_b   1.000
_cell.length_c   1.000
_cell.angle_alpha   90.00
_cell.angle_beta   90.00
_cell.angle_gamma   90.00
#
_symmetry.space_group_name_H-M   'P 1'
#
loop_
_entity.id
_entity.type
_entity.pdbx_description
1 polymer ?
#
loop_
_entity_poly.entity_id
_entity_poly.type
_entity_poly.pdbx_seq_one_letter_code
_entity_poly.pdbx_strand_id
1 'polypeptide(L)'
;MIIRCSNCSGALVYDIALGKMKCAHCNAFFEVDEVETSAFEEDMMEYNIFACTACGAKVAVNNVECATWCAYCGQPTIVFERVSKRKKPKKIIPFRVTKEEAEAVIRKHLKMGFFVPKAVKEFEVERLNGVYMPYWLFDVEYKDRPFFEVKRRNGHYKYQVCATTNFKNLTMDASENFSNLYSQRLEPYDMKELTDFKEEYLSGFYADCFDVNKEQLREKVFERCKKMYDNEISKNNLGSNCHSTTPKWKVLEEKYAMLPVWFLTMRYKDKSYTMLVNGQTKKVMGAVPYVKWKVVVVYLLVLAVLLLIVPGLSCKWFQYAADNGNWILMFGIVFGVVVSFLAFFMGEIMRTGVNRDICHTSGRKITRLNEIRQEVDE
;
A
#
# COMPACT_ATOMS: atom_id res chain seq x y z
N MET A 1 -6.86 -20.38 17.44
CA MET A 1 -8.05 -21.18 17.87
C MET A 1 -8.69 -21.75 16.63
N ILE A 2 -9.10 -23.02 16.60
CA ILE A 2 -9.79 -23.62 15.46
C ILE A 2 -11.28 -23.53 15.78
N ILE A 3 -12.02 -22.81 14.94
CA ILE A 3 -13.46 -22.73 15.03
C ILE A 3 -14.04 -24.01 14.42
N ARG A 4 -14.83 -24.76 15.20
CA ARG A 4 -15.34 -26.06 14.78
C ARG A 4 -16.80 -25.99 14.34
N CYS A 5 -17.11 -26.74 13.31
CA CYS A 5 -18.47 -26.92 12.80
C CYS A 5 -19.35 -27.65 13.84
N SER A 6 -20.51 -27.10 14.16
CA SER A 6 -21.49 -27.74 15.04
C SER A 6 -22.05 -29.06 14.48
N ASN A 7 -22.06 -29.23 13.15
CA ASN A 7 -22.62 -30.42 12.49
C ASN A 7 -21.64 -31.62 12.43
N CYS A 8 -20.33 -31.36 12.23
CA CYS A 8 -19.36 -32.42 11.94
C CYS A 8 -18.00 -32.23 12.64
N SER A 9 -17.85 -31.19 13.47
CA SER A 9 -16.60 -30.81 14.14
C SER A 9 -15.41 -30.50 13.18
N GLY A 10 -15.62 -30.40 11.88
CA GLY A 10 -14.64 -29.94 10.91
C GLY A 10 -14.30 -28.45 11.11
N ALA A 11 -13.18 -28.00 10.51
CA ALA A 11 -12.77 -26.60 10.60
C ALA A 11 -13.73 -25.71 9.81
N LEU A 12 -14.10 -24.57 10.39
CA LEU A 12 -14.82 -23.49 9.72
C LEU A 12 -13.83 -22.48 9.15
N VAL A 13 -14.10 -22.00 7.93
CA VAL A 13 -13.34 -20.97 7.22
C VAL A 13 -14.29 -19.86 6.77
N TYR A 14 -13.86 -18.62 6.83
CA TYR A 14 -14.67 -17.49 6.35
C TYR A 14 -14.73 -17.48 4.82
N ASP A 15 -15.93 -17.59 4.26
CA ASP A 15 -16.20 -17.51 2.82
C ASP A 15 -16.46 -16.04 2.44
N ILE A 16 -15.52 -15.45 1.70
CA ILE A 16 -15.57 -14.05 1.27
C ILE A 16 -16.79 -13.78 0.39
N ALA A 17 -17.13 -14.71 -0.52
CA ALA A 17 -18.18 -14.49 -1.52
C ALA A 17 -19.56 -14.43 -0.88
N LEU A 18 -19.79 -15.22 0.16
CA LEU A 18 -21.08 -15.30 0.87
C LEU A 18 -21.10 -14.45 2.16
N GLY A 19 -19.94 -14.02 2.66
CA GLY A 19 -19.83 -13.32 3.94
C GLY A 19 -20.19 -14.19 5.16
N LYS A 20 -20.07 -15.54 5.04
CA LYS A 20 -20.49 -16.53 6.05
C LYS A 20 -19.33 -17.47 6.38
N MET A 21 -19.48 -18.19 7.48
CA MET A 21 -18.58 -19.29 7.84
C MET A 21 -18.96 -20.56 7.07
N LYS A 22 -18.01 -21.18 6.38
CA LYS A 22 -18.17 -22.41 5.61
C LYS A 22 -17.39 -23.55 6.25
N CYS A 23 -18.00 -24.69 6.42
CA CYS A 23 -17.28 -25.89 6.84
C CYS A 23 -16.52 -26.53 5.68
N ALA A 24 -15.21 -26.70 5.85
CA ALA A 24 -14.36 -27.35 4.84
C ALA A 24 -14.68 -28.83 4.64
N HIS A 25 -15.35 -29.48 5.61
CA HIS A 25 -15.64 -30.93 5.57
C HIS A 25 -17.06 -31.24 5.06
N CYS A 26 -18.11 -30.61 5.68
CA CYS A 26 -19.51 -30.94 5.33
C CYS A 26 -20.17 -29.85 4.45
N ASN A 27 -19.45 -28.81 4.08
CA ASN A 27 -19.94 -27.67 3.30
C ASN A 27 -21.14 -26.91 3.89
N ALA A 28 -21.47 -27.13 5.18
CA ALA A 28 -22.51 -26.35 5.86
C ALA A 28 -22.06 -24.88 6.01
N PHE A 29 -23.04 -23.97 5.99
CA PHE A 29 -22.82 -22.54 6.17
C PHE A 29 -23.47 -22.09 7.48
N PHE A 30 -22.80 -21.13 8.15
CA PHE A 30 -23.25 -20.53 9.39
C PHE A 30 -23.07 -19.01 9.30
N GLU A 31 -23.94 -18.25 9.94
CA GLU A 31 -23.71 -16.82 10.12
C GLU A 31 -22.51 -16.62 11.06
N VAL A 32 -21.76 -15.52 10.86
CA VAL A 32 -20.59 -15.21 11.69
C VAL A 32 -21.02 -15.03 13.17
N ASP A 33 -22.25 -14.58 13.41
CA ASP A 33 -22.80 -14.32 14.72
C ASP A 33 -23.36 -15.58 15.44
N GLU A 34 -23.59 -16.65 14.68
CA GLU A 34 -24.12 -17.92 15.21
C GLU A 34 -23.03 -18.85 15.74
N VAL A 35 -21.78 -18.55 15.40
CA VAL A 35 -20.64 -19.39 15.82
C VAL A 35 -20.18 -18.91 17.19
N GLU A 36 -20.44 -19.72 18.23
CA GLU A 36 -19.97 -19.43 19.57
C GLU A 36 -18.44 -19.55 19.64
N THR A 37 -17.76 -18.42 19.69
CA THR A 37 -16.40 -18.31 20.21
C THR A 37 -16.51 -18.08 21.72
N SER A 38 -15.73 -18.83 22.49
CA SER A 38 -15.65 -18.63 23.94
C SER A 38 -15.38 -17.15 24.23
N ALA A 39 -16.39 -16.48 24.75
CA ALA A 39 -16.34 -15.08 25.14
C ALA A 39 -15.40 -14.94 26.34
N PHE A 40 -14.11 -14.81 26.07
CA PHE A 40 -13.19 -14.28 27.04
C PHE A 40 -13.24 -12.75 26.94
N GLU A 41 -13.70 -12.12 27.99
CA GLU A 41 -13.71 -10.65 28.21
C GLU A 41 -12.30 -10.04 28.26
N GLU A 42 -11.27 -10.75 27.83
CA GLU A 42 -9.91 -10.24 27.89
C GLU A 42 -9.60 -9.35 26.67
N ASP A 43 -9.07 -8.16 26.93
CA ASP A 43 -8.45 -7.25 25.94
C ASP A 43 -7.28 -7.91 25.19
N MET A 44 -7.00 -9.19 25.43
CA MET A 44 -5.88 -9.97 24.94
C MET A 44 -6.38 -11.23 24.23
N MET A 45 -5.71 -11.59 23.15
CA MET A 45 -5.99 -12.74 22.31
C MET A 45 -4.72 -13.58 22.13
N GLU A 46 -4.86 -14.91 22.11
CA GLU A 46 -3.75 -15.82 21.86
C GLU A 46 -3.56 -16.08 20.36
N TYR A 47 -2.34 -15.86 19.90
CA TYR A 47 -1.93 -16.16 18.54
C TYR A 47 -0.83 -17.22 18.51
N ASN A 48 -0.91 -18.13 17.54
CA ASN A 48 0.22 -18.97 17.16
C ASN A 48 1.13 -18.14 16.25
N ILE A 49 2.27 -17.75 16.76
CA ILE A 49 3.25 -16.93 16.02
C ILE A 49 4.18 -17.87 15.25
N PHE A 50 4.28 -17.64 13.96
CA PHE A 50 5.23 -18.29 13.06
C PHE A 50 6.26 -17.27 12.60
N ALA A 51 7.53 -17.64 12.68
CA ALA A 51 8.63 -16.80 12.21
C ALA A 51 9.19 -17.35 10.90
N CYS A 52 9.44 -16.46 9.95
CA CYS A 52 10.15 -16.83 8.74
C CYS A 52 11.66 -16.86 9.00
N THR A 53 12.29 -18.02 8.84
CA THR A 53 13.75 -18.18 9.06
C THR A 53 14.59 -17.42 8.04
N ALA A 54 14.03 -17.04 6.88
CA ALA A 54 14.74 -16.33 5.82
C ALA A 54 14.73 -14.80 5.99
N CYS A 55 13.61 -14.21 6.49
CA CYS A 55 13.48 -12.76 6.60
C CYS A 55 13.10 -12.26 7.99
N GLY A 56 12.92 -13.17 8.97
CA GLY A 56 12.56 -12.82 10.34
C GLY A 56 11.14 -12.30 10.54
N ALA A 57 10.33 -12.18 9.49
CA ALA A 57 8.95 -11.71 9.62
C ALA A 57 8.12 -12.68 10.44
N LYS A 58 7.33 -12.14 11.37
CA LYS A 58 6.44 -12.90 12.25
C LYS A 58 5.00 -12.77 11.76
N VAL A 59 4.34 -13.90 11.59
CA VAL A 59 2.96 -13.97 11.12
C VAL A 59 2.15 -14.77 12.14
N ALA A 60 0.99 -14.26 12.50
CA ALA A 60 0.04 -14.99 13.32
C ALA A 60 -0.87 -15.85 12.43
N VAL A 61 -1.08 -17.09 12.82
CA VAL A 61 -1.97 -18.01 12.12
C VAL A 61 -2.99 -18.55 13.12
N ASN A 62 -4.26 -18.46 12.77
CA ASN A 62 -5.33 -18.95 13.63
C ASN A 62 -5.65 -20.43 13.42
N ASN A 63 -5.24 -21.01 12.28
CA ASN A 63 -5.52 -22.41 11.92
C ASN A 63 -4.26 -23.27 11.85
N VAL A 64 -4.47 -24.60 11.98
CA VAL A 64 -3.41 -25.63 11.99
C VAL A 64 -2.71 -25.80 10.64
N GLU A 65 -3.21 -25.22 9.58
CA GLU A 65 -2.53 -25.26 8.28
C GLU A 65 -1.25 -24.45 8.36
N CYS A 66 -0.13 -25.14 8.46
CA CYS A 66 1.18 -24.52 8.39
C CYS A 66 1.31 -23.72 7.11
N ALA A 67 1.58 -22.44 7.23
CA ALA A 67 1.90 -21.62 6.09
C ALA A 67 3.07 -22.24 5.31
N THR A 68 2.84 -22.62 4.08
CA THR A 68 3.89 -23.20 3.23
C THR A 68 4.87 -22.15 2.73
N TRP A 69 4.44 -20.88 2.67
CA TRP A 69 5.22 -19.76 2.11
C TRP A 69 5.09 -18.49 2.93
N CYS A 70 6.19 -17.79 3.14
CA CYS A 70 6.16 -16.48 3.80
C CYS A 70 5.51 -15.44 2.89
N ALA A 71 4.46 -14.75 3.38
CA ALA A 71 3.77 -13.70 2.64
C ALA A 71 4.70 -12.53 2.26
N TYR A 72 5.70 -12.23 3.09
CA TYR A 72 6.61 -11.09 2.90
C TYR A 72 7.77 -11.38 1.93
N CYS A 73 8.45 -12.51 2.05
CA CYS A 73 9.63 -12.81 1.23
C CYS A 73 9.46 -13.95 0.24
N GLY A 74 8.32 -14.66 0.27
CA GLY A 74 8.03 -15.78 -0.61
C GLY A 74 8.90 -17.02 -0.41
N GLN A 75 9.58 -17.16 0.74
CA GLN A 75 10.35 -18.37 1.07
C GLN A 75 9.50 -19.44 1.76
N PRO A 76 9.74 -20.74 1.50
CA PRO A 76 8.97 -21.83 2.08
C PRO A 76 9.48 -22.23 3.49
N THR A 77 9.94 -21.28 4.28
CA THR A 77 10.56 -21.52 5.56
C THR A 77 9.89 -20.74 6.67
N ILE A 78 8.68 -21.20 7.04
CA ILE A 78 7.98 -20.67 8.20
C ILE A 78 7.99 -21.73 9.28
N VAL A 79 8.44 -21.36 10.48
CA VAL A 79 8.56 -22.23 11.63
C VAL A 79 7.70 -21.68 12.76
N PHE A 80 6.97 -22.56 13.45
CA PHE A 80 6.29 -22.17 14.68
C PHE A 80 7.32 -21.67 15.71
N GLU A 81 7.10 -20.45 16.22
CA GLU A 81 7.97 -19.85 17.23
C GLU A 81 7.37 -20.04 18.63
N ARG A 82 6.16 -19.58 18.84
CA ARG A 82 5.48 -19.61 20.15
C ARG A 82 4.00 -19.24 20.08
N VAL A 83 3.28 -19.53 21.15
CA VAL A 83 1.99 -18.90 21.44
C VAL A 83 2.27 -17.56 22.14
N SER A 84 1.62 -16.50 21.69
CA SER A 84 1.80 -15.17 22.28
C SER A 84 0.45 -14.52 22.52
N LYS A 85 0.26 -13.98 23.73
CA LYS A 85 -0.87 -13.12 24.03
C LYS A 85 -0.63 -11.74 23.48
N ARG A 86 -1.55 -11.23 22.66
CA ARG A 86 -1.48 -9.92 22.05
C ARG A 86 -2.79 -9.18 22.24
N LYS A 87 -2.73 -7.85 22.21
CA LYS A 87 -3.91 -7.01 22.32
C LYS A 87 -4.90 -7.35 21.22
N LYS A 88 -6.17 -7.60 21.61
CA LYS A 88 -7.27 -7.88 20.70
C LYS A 88 -7.61 -6.62 19.89
N PRO A 89 -7.78 -6.71 18.55
CA PRO A 89 -8.31 -5.61 17.76
C PRO A 89 -9.72 -5.23 18.23
N LYS A 90 -10.07 -3.94 18.13
CA LYS A 90 -11.45 -3.50 18.40
C LYS A 90 -12.33 -3.55 17.17
N LYS A 91 -11.72 -3.34 15.99
CA LYS A 91 -12.43 -3.22 14.72
C LYS A 91 -11.75 -4.05 13.64
N ILE A 92 -12.51 -4.41 12.61
CA ILE A 92 -12.05 -5.13 11.45
C ILE A 92 -12.82 -4.69 10.21
N ILE A 93 -12.17 -4.68 9.05
CA ILE A 93 -12.86 -4.67 7.76
C ILE A 93 -12.73 -6.08 7.18
N PRO A 94 -13.81 -6.84 6.99
CA PRO A 94 -13.75 -8.17 6.39
C PRO A 94 -13.24 -8.13 4.94
N PHE A 95 -12.64 -9.22 4.46
CA PHE A 95 -12.32 -9.38 3.04
C PHE A 95 -13.60 -9.31 2.21
N ARG A 96 -13.52 -8.58 1.09
CA ARG A 96 -14.58 -8.50 0.05
C ARG A 96 -14.07 -9.03 -1.29
N VAL A 97 -12.77 -8.95 -1.50
CA VAL A 97 -12.11 -9.39 -2.72
C VAL A 97 -11.68 -10.83 -2.54
N THR A 98 -12.18 -11.73 -3.39
CA THR A 98 -11.79 -13.15 -3.37
C THR A 98 -10.37 -13.33 -3.91
N LYS A 99 -9.79 -14.52 -3.69
CA LYS A 99 -8.46 -14.87 -4.18
C LYS A 99 -8.39 -14.77 -5.71
N GLU A 100 -9.42 -15.28 -6.38
CA GLU A 100 -9.56 -15.29 -7.84
C GLU A 100 -9.66 -13.88 -8.41
N GLU A 101 -10.41 -13.01 -7.74
CA GLU A 101 -10.54 -11.61 -8.12
C GLU A 101 -9.22 -10.84 -7.93
N ALA A 102 -8.53 -11.07 -6.81
CA ALA A 102 -7.21 -10.49 -6.55
C ALA A 102 -6.19 -10.94 -7.60
N GLU A 103 -6.20 -12.25 -7.96
CA GLU A 103 -5.39 -12.79 -9.04
C GLU A 103 -5.68 -12.10 -10.38
N ALA A 104 -6.95 -12.00 -10.74
CA ALA A 104 -7.37 -11.38 -12.02
C ALA A 104 -6.88 -9.93 -12.14
N VAL A 105 -7.00 -9.16 -11.05
CA VAL A 105 -6.56 -7.77 -11.03
C VAL A 105 -5.03 -7.66 -11.11
N ILE A 106 -4.28 -8.53 -10.42
CA ILE A 106 -2.82 -8.60 -10.53
C ILE A 106 -2.40 -8.96 -11.95
N ARG A 107 -2.98 -10.02 -12.54
CA ARG A 107 -2.69 -10.43 -13.92
C ARG A 107 -2.96 -9.32 -14.92
N LYS A 108 -4.07 -8.59 -14.78
CA LYS A 108 -4.39 -7.42 -15.59
C LYS A 108 -3.32 -6.34 -15.45
N HIS A 109 -2.90 -6.04 -14.22
CA HIS A 109 -1.87 -5.04 -13.95
C HIS A 109 -0.51 -5.42 -14.56
N LEU A 110 -0.09 -6.67 -14.44
CA LEU A 110 1.16 -7.18 -15.01
C LEU A 110 1.15 -7.23 -16.55
N LYS A 111 0.00 -7.59 -17.17
CA LYS A 111 -0.14 -7.61 -18.64
C LYS A 111 0.05 -6.23 -19.26
N MET A 112 -0.43 -5.16 -18.63
CA MET A 112 -0.27 -3.78 -19.10
C MET A 112 1.17 -3.30 -19.10
N GLY A 113 2.07 -3.90 -18.31
CA GLY A 113 3.47 -3.52 -18.26
C GLY A 113 4.26 -4.06 -19.45
N PHE A 114 4.59 -3.21 -20.43
CA PHE A 114 5.41 -3.58 -21.61
C PHE A 114 6.80 -4.09 -21.21
N PHE A 115 7.40 -3.49 -20.19
CA PHE A 115 8.75 -3.80 -19.73
C PHE A 115 8.80 -4.98 -18.75
N VAL A 116 7.67 -5.52 -18.31
CA VAL A 116 7.60 -6.63 -17.35
C VAL A 116 8.06 -7.93 -18.03
N PRO A 117 8.95 -8.73 -17.36
CA PRO A 117 9.38 -10.03 -17.87
C PRO A 117 8.21 -11.02 -18.01
N LYS A 118 8.24 -11.90 -19.00
CA LYS A 118 7.22 -12.95 -19.17
C LYS A 118 7.10 -13.86 -17.94
N ALA A 119 8.24 -14.29 -17.40
CA ALA A 119 8.28 -15.14 -16.19
C ALA A 119 7.57 -14.54 -14.96
N VAL A 120 7.46 -13.21 -14.89
CA VAL A 120 6.75 -12.53 -13.80
C VAL A 120 5.25 -12.42 -14.08
N LYS A 121 4.87 -12.42 -15.36
CA LYS A 121 3.46 -12.41 -15.77
C LYS A 121 2.78 -13.77 -15.53
N GLU A 122 3.56 -14.82 -15.45
CA GLU A 122 3.14 -16.23 -15.25
C GLU A 122 3.47 -16.66 -13.81
N PHE A 123 2.96 -15.90 -12.82
CA PHE A 123 3.19 -16.23 -11.40
C PHE A 123 2.31 -17.38 -10.91
N GLU A 124 2.77 -18.06 -9.85
CA GLU A 124 2.04 -19.14 -9.16
C GLU A 124 1.00 -18.55 -8.21
N VAL A 125 -0.26 -18.99 -8.34
CA VAL A 125 -1.40 -18.50 -7.56
C VAL A 125 -1.33 -18.90 -6.09
N GLU A 126 -0.66 -20.01 -5.80
CA GLU A 126 -0.45 -20.56 -4.45
C GLU A 126 0.28 -19.56 -3.55
N ARG A 127 1.07 -18.67 -4.13
CA ARG A 127 1.80 -17.62 -3.40
C ARG A 127 0.97 -16.38 -3.08
N LEU A 128 -0.30 -16.34 -3.47
CA LEU A 128 -1.23 -15.29 -3.14
C LEU A 128 -1.89 -15.58 -1.79
N ASN A 129 -1.51 -14.84 -0.77
CA ASN A 129 -1.95 -15.02 0.60
C ASN A 129 -2.77 -13.83 1.08
N GLY A 130 -3.92 -14.10 1.71
CA GLY A 130 -4.71 -13.08 2.40
C GLY A 130 -4.15 -12.84 3.80
N VAL A 131 -3.87 -11.59 4.12
CA VAL A 131 -3.30 -11.19 5.40
C VAL A 131 -4.11 -10.02 5.97
N TYR A 132 -4.54 -10.14 7.20
CA TYR A 132 -5.06 -9.02 7.97
C TYR A 132 -3.90 -8.23 8.57
N MET A 133 -3.79 -6.98 8.14
CA MET A 133 -2.72 -6.08 8.58
C MET A 133 -3.19 -5.22 9.75
N PRO A 134 -2.33 -5.01 10.76
CA PRO A 134 -2.65 -4.18 11.92
C PRO A 134 -2.57 -2.69 11.57
N TYR A 135 -3.58 -1.94 11.96
CA TYR A 135 -3.65 -0.50 11.80
C TYR A 135 -4.13 0.19 13.09
N TRP A 136 -3.60 1.36 13.33
CA TRP A 136 -4.20 2.32 14.25
C TRP A 136 -5.06 3.30 13.46
N LEU A 137 -6.31 3.45 13.85
CA LEU A 137 -7.26 4.42 13.32
C LEU A 137 -7.34 5.59 14.29
N PHE A 138 -7.05 6.79 13.79
CA PHE A 138 -7.08 8.01 14.60
C PHE A 138 -8.19 8.93 14.14
N ASP A 139 -8.98 9.41 15.10
CA ASP A 139 -9.87 10.55 14.91
C ASP A 139 -9.16 11.80 15.43
N VAL A 140 -8.93 12.78 14.55
CA VAL A 140 -8.10 13.94 14.85
C VAL A 140 -8.83 15.23 14.51
N GLU A 141 -8.91 16.13 15.48
CA GLU A 141 -9.29 17.53 15.26
C GLU A 141 -8.02 18.34 14.95
N TYR A 142 -8.01 19.02 13.81
CA TYR A 142 -6.89 19.85 13.36
C TYR A 142 -7.40 21.27 13.10
N LYS A 143 -6.79 22.25 13.75
CA LYS A 143 -7.14 23.66 13.66
C LYS A 143 -5.92 24.48 13.24
N ASP A 144 -6.07 25.26 12.18
CA ASP A 144 -5.05 26.17 11.71
C ASP A 144 -5.63 27.54 11.39
N ARG A 145 -4.77 28.55 11.35
CA ARG A 145 -5.11 29.93 11.01
C ARG A 145 -4.14 30.47 9.96
N PRO A 146 -4.16 29.90 8.75
CA PRO A 146 -3.24 30.31 7.71
C PRO A 146 -3.52 31.74 7.26
N PHE A 147 -2.45 32.44 6.89
CA PHE A 147 -2.50 33.75 6.23
C PHE A 147 -2.41 33.56 4.72
N PHE A 148 -3.29 34.21 3.99
CA PHE A 148 -3.28 34.24 2.53
C PHE A 148 -2.94 35.65 2.03
N GLU A 149 -2.13 35.71 0.99
CA GLU A 149 -1.83 36.95 0.29
C GLU A 149 -2.52 36.94 -1.07
N VAL A 150 -3.34 37.95 -1.33
CA VAL A 150 -4.00 38.13 -2.62
C VAL A 150 -3.53 39.44 -3.24
N LYS A 151 -2.97 39.35 -4.44
CA LYS A 151 -2.62 40.50 -5.25
C LYS A 151 -3.82 40.92 -6.09
N ARG A 152 -4.38 42.09 -5.82
CA ARG A 152 -5.44 42.69 -6.64
C ARG A 152 -4.89 43.97 -7.34
N ARG A 153 -5.66 44.47 -8.32
CA ARG A 153 -5.29 45.62 -9.13
C ARG A 153 -4.94 46.85 -8.28
N ASN A 154 -5.52 46.99 -7.08
CA ASN A 154 -5.37 48.11 -6.13
C ASN A 154 -4.44 47.81 -4.93
N GLY A 155 -3.63 46.72 -4.95
CA GLY A 155 -2.69 46.45 -3.88
C GLY A 155 -2.62 44.98 -3.43
N HIS A 156 -1.80 44.76 -2.41
CA HIS A 156 -1.64 43.45 -1.77
C HIS A 156 -2.51 43.41 -0.51
N TYR A 157 -3.34 42.39 -0.42
CA TYR A 157 -4.21 42.17 0.73
C TYR A 157 -3.80 40.87 1.43
N LYS A 158 -3.67 40.97 2.77
CA LYS A 158 -3.45 39.81 3.64
C LYS A 158 -4.73 39.55 4.43
N TYR A 159 -5.17 38.31 4.47
CA TYR A 159 -6.29 37.92 5.31
C TYR A 159 -6.00 36.56 5.97
N GLN A 160 -6.58 36.37 7.14
CA GLN A 160 -6.44 35.16 7.92
C GLN A 160 -7.74 34.35 7.83
N VAL A 161 -7.60 33.05 7.60
CA VAL A 161 -8.73 32.13 7.59
C VAL A 161 -8.60 31.19 8.79
N CYS A 162 -9.67 31.10 9.59
CA CYS A 162 -9.74 30.09 10.65
C CYS A 162 -10.34 28.81 10.05
N ALA A 163 -9.55 27.76 9.95
CA ALA A 163 -9.99 26.49 9.43
C ALA A 163 -9.89 25.40 10.50
N THR A 164 -10.96 24.62 10.62
CA THR A 164 -11.01 23.43 11.47
C THR A 164 -11.37 22.23 10.60
N THR A 165 -10.59 21.19 10.68
CA THR A 165 -10.79 19.94 9.95
C THR A 165 -10.81 18.78 10.92
N ASN A 166 -11.80 17.91 10.78
CA ASN A 166 -11.91 16.67 11.55
C ASN A 166 -11.58 15.50 10.63
N PHE A 167 -10.45 14.86 10.88
CA PHE A 167 -10.07 13.62 10.22
C PHE A 167 -10.67 12.45 11.00
N LYS A 168 -11.47 11.62 10.35
CA LYS A 168 -12.06 10.41 10.94
C LYS A 168 -11.41 9.17 10.38
N ASN A 169 -11.12 8.21 11.27
CA ASN A 169 -10.52 6.93 10.95
C ASN A 169 -9.25 7.06 10.09
N LEU A 170 -8.38 8.03 10.41
CA LEU A 170 -7.09 8.19 9.73
C LEU A 170 -6.24 6.94 9.98
N THR A 171 -5.98 6.18 8.94
CA THR A 171 -5.27 4.90 9.01
C THR A 171 -3.77 5.12 9.17
N MET A 172 -3.17 4.48 10.16
CA MET A 172 -1.73 4.44 10.36
C MET A 172 -1.29 3.00 10.53
N ASP A 173 -0.35 2.58 9.72
CA ASP A 173 0.23 1.25 9.77
C ASP A 173 0.90 0.98 11.12
N ALA A 174 0.62 -0.18 11.69
CA ALA A 174 1.10 -0.59 13.01
C ALA A 174 2.17 -1.72 12.93
N SER A 175 2.63 -2.09 11.73
CA SER A 175 3.63 -3.12 11.52
C SER A 175 4.97 -2.52 11.07
N GLU A 176 6.07 -2.91 11.70
CA GLU A 176 7.42 -2.53 11.25
C GLU A 176 7.80 -3.18 9.91
N ASN A 177 7.21 -4.33 9.61
CA ASN A 177 7.45 -5.05 8.36
C ASN A 177 6.75 -4.42 7.16
N PHE A 178 5.80 -3.51 7.41
CA PHE A 178 5.01 -2.84 6.40
C PHE A 178 5.29 -1.34 6.42
N SER A 179 5.72 -0.77 5.30
CA SER A 179 6.06 0.64 5.26
C SER A 179 4.80 1.51 5.16
N ASN A 180 4.73 2.59 5.96
CA ASN A 180 3.65 3.58 5.90
C ASN A 180 3.37 4.12 4.48
N LEU A 181 4.39 4.17 3.61
CA LEU A 181 4.21 4.59 2.22
C LEU A 181 3.34 3.61 1.44
N TYR A 182 3.45 2.30 1.74
CA TYR A 182 2.66 1.26 1.07
C TYR A 182 1.25 1.22 1.59
N SER A 183 1.08 1.32 2.90
CA SER A 183 -0.22 1.36 3.52
C SER A 183 -1.05 2.53 2.97
N GLN A 184 -0.48 3.73 2.91
CA GLN A 184 -1.12 4.92 2.34
C GLN A 184 -1.45 4.79 0.84
N ARG A 185 -0.59 4.13 0.06
CA ARG A 185 -0.86 3.91 -1.37
C ARG A 185 -1.91 2.84 -1.62
N LEU A 186 -2.09 1.91 -0.69
CA LEU A 186 -3.11 0.87 -0.78
C LEU A 186 -4.51 1.43 -0.49
N GLU A 187 -4.61 2.55 0.22
CA GLU A 187 -5.88 3.26 0.46
C GLU A 187 -6.53 3.75 -0.85
N PRO A 188 -7.84 4.00 -0.89
CA PRO A 188 -8.77 4.09 0.22
C PRO A 188 -9.34 2.74 0.66
N TYR A 189 -9.72 2.67 1.94
CA TYR A 189 -10.65 1.69 2.48
C TYR A 189 -12.00 2.37 2.74
N ASP A 190 -13.09 1.70 2.48
CA ASP A 190 -14.42 2.18 2.85
C ASP A 190 -14.67 1.89 4.35
N MET A 191 -14.54 2.93 5.15
CA MET A 191 -14.70 2.85 6.61
C MET A 191 -16.16 2.63 7.05
N LYS A 192 -17.13 2.64 6.13
CA LYS A 192 -18.52 2.27 6.43
C LYS A 192 -18.68 0.79 6.72
N GLU A 193 -17.77 -0.04 6.17
CA GLU A 193 -17.74 -1.48 6.40
C GLU A 193 -16.93 -1.88 7.64
N LEU A 194 -16.43 -0.89 8.41
CA LEU A 194 -15.70 -1.14 9.65
C LEU A 194 -16.66 -1.69 10.71
N THR A 195 -16.48 -2.96 11.07
CA THR A 195 -17.31 -3.67 12.03
C THR A 195 -16.53 -4.00 13.31
N ASP A 196 -17.23 -4.50 14.34
CA ASP A 196 -16.59 -5.01 15.54
C ASP A 196 -15.76 -6.25 15.21
N PHE A 197 -14.62 -6.36 15.89
CA PHE A 197 -13.70 -7.46 15.64
C PHE A 197 -14.32 -8.77 16.13
N LYS A 198 -14.31 -9.79 15.26
CA LYS A 198 -14.64 -11.18 15.55
C LYS A 198 -13.54 -12.08 15.04
N GLU A 199 -13.17 -13.09 15.81
CA GLU A 199 -12.09 -14.01 15.48
C GLU A 199 -12.40 -14.85 14.24
N GLU A 200 -13.67 -15.05 13.96
CA GLU A 200 -14.22 -15.78 12.81
C GLU A 200 -13.72 -15.21 11.50
N TYR A 201 -13.58 -13.89 11.38
CA TYR A 201 -13.06 -13.24 10.18
C TYR A 201 -11.61 -13.59 9.86
N LEU A 202 -10.83 -13.98 10.89
CA LEU A 202 -9.44 -14.39 10.69
C LEU A 202 -9.32 -15.84 10.20
N SER A 203 -10.40 -16.61 10.21
CA SER A 203 -10.36 -18.03 9.84
C SER A 203 -10.10 -18.20 8.34
N GLY A 204 -9.00 -18.89 8.00
CA GLY A 204 -8.54 -19.06 6.63
C GLY A 204 -7.56 -17.98 6.13
N PHE A 205 -7.20 -17.01 6.98
CA PHE A 205 -6.29 -15.92 6.66
C PHE A 205 -5.12 -15.86 7.65
N TYR A 206 -4.05 -15.23 7.21
CA TYR A 206 -2.98 -14.81 8.10
C TYR A 206 -3.35 -13.50 8.78
N ALA A 207 -2.80 -13.27 9.95
CA ALA A 207 -2.86 -11.99 10.63
C ALA A 207 -1.45 -11.54 11.00
N ASP A 208 -1.14 -10.25 10.81
CA ASP A 208 0.04 -9.65 11.37
C ASP A 208 -0.30 -9.02 12.73
N CYS A 209 0.66 -8.99 13.64
CA CYS A 209 0.49 -8.36 14.94
C CYS A 209 1.13 -6.98 14.93
N PHE A 210 0.54 -6.03 15.64
CA PHE A 210 1.18 -4.73 15.77
C PHE A 210 2.47 -4.85 16.61
N ASP A 211 3.49 -4.15 16.19
CA ASP A 211 4.78 -3.96 16.87
C ASP A 211 5.12 -2.47 17.01
N VAL A 212 4.35 -1.58 16.35
CA VAL A 212 4.45 -0.14 16.51
C VAL A 212 3.31 0.38 17.39
N ASN A 213 3.67 0.98 18.53
CA ASN A 213 2.70 1.56 19.43
C ASN A 213 2.12 2.88 18.90
N LYS A 214 0.90 3.19 19.30
CA LYS A 214 0.18 4.41 18.91
C LYS A 214 0.91 5.71 19.28
N GLU A 215 1.65 5.70 20.39
CA GLU A 215 2.45 6.84 20.85
C GLU A 215 3.57 7.18 19.87
N GLN A 216 4.22 6.18 19.28
CA GLN A 216 5.28 6.33 18.28
C GLN A 216 4.75 6.89 16.95
N LEU A 217 3.45 6.73 16.70
CA LEU A 217 2.81 7.20 15.47
C LEU A 217 2.30 8.65 15.55
N ARG A 218 2.22 9.26 16.74
CA ARG A 218 1.63 10.59 16.92
C ARG A 218 2.25 11.65 16.02
N GLU A 219 3.57 11.71 15.92
CA GLU A 219 4.26 12.66 15.05
C GLU A 219 3.91 12.44 13.56
N LYS A 220 3.90 11.18 13.13
CA LYS A 220 3.52 10.81 11.75
C LYS A 220 2.05 11.12 11.46
N VAL A 221 1.16 10.96 12.44
CA VAL A 221 -0.26 11.36 12.37
C VAL A 221 -0.37 12.86 12.13
N PHE A 222 0.37 13.66 12.90
CA PHE A 222 0.41 15.11 12.72
C PHE A 222 0.89 15.52 11.33
N GLU A 223 2.02 14.98 10.89
CA GLU A 223 2.58 15.25 9.55
C GLU A 223 1.58 14.89 8.43
N ARG A 224 0.88 13.75 8.60
CA ARG A 224 -0.13 13.31 7.63
C ARG A 224 -1.33 14.23 7.61
N CYS A 225 -1.87 14.61 8.78
CA CYS A 225 -2.96 15.59 8.88
C CYS A 225 -2.58 16.92 8.23
N LYS A 226 -1.38 17.42 8.53
CA LYS A 226 -0.84 18.65 7.93
C LYS A 226 -0.78 18.55 6.41
N LYS A 227 -0.19 17.48 5.88
CA LYS A 227 -0.09 17.27 4.43
C LYS A 227 -1.47 17.20 3.74
N MET A 228 -2.44 16.51 4.35
CA MET A 228 -3.79 16.42 3.82
C MET A 228 -4.49 17.78 3.86
N TYR A 229 -4.34 18.52 4.95
CA TYR A 229 -4.86 19.87 5.12
C TYR A 229 -4.26 20.83 4.09
N ASP A 230 -2.92 20.87 3.95
CA ASP A 230 -2.22 21.73 3.00
C ASP A 230 -2.64 21.43 1.54
N ASN A 231 -2.83 20.16 1.19
CA ASN A 231 -3.33 19.76 -0.13
C ASN A 231 -4.76 20.27 -0.38
N GLU A 232 -5.63 20.23 0.62
CA GLU A 232 -7.01 20.70 0.47
C GLU A 232 -7.08 22.23 0.37
N ILE A 233 -6.31 22.93 1.18
CA ILE A 233 -6.17 24.40 1.08
C ILE A 233 -5.65 24.81 -0.29
N SER A 234 -4.65 24.11 -0.82
CA SER A 234 -4.06 24.42 -2.14
C SER A 234 -5.06 24.24 -3.29
N LYS A 235 -5.95 23.24 -3.21
CA LYS A 235 -7.00 23.01 -4.23
C LYS A 235 -8.03 24.15 -4.25
N ASN A 236 -8.30 24.77 -3.13
CA ASN A 236 -9.34 25.81 -3.01
C ASN A 236 -8.90 27.19 -3.52
N ASN A 237 -7.66 27.33 -4.05
CA ASN A 237 -7.14 28.56 -4.67
C ASN A 237 -7.36 29.83 -3.82
N LEU A 238 -7.23 29.74 -2.50
CA LEU A 238 -7.48 30.85 -1.57
C LEU A 238 -6.41 31.97 -1.61
N GLY A 239 -5.38 31.83 -2.45
CA GLY A 239 -4.31 32.83 -2.61
C GLY A 239 -2.96 32.20 -2.96
N SER A 240 -2.00 33.04 -3.39
CA SER A 240 -0.72 32.56 -3.93
C SER A 240 0.33 32.20 -2.87
N ASN A 241 0.21 32.64 -1.64
CA ASN A 241 1.15 32.33 -0.55
C ASN A 241 0.36 32.02 0.71
N CYS A 242 0.37 30.75 1.12
CA CYS A 242 -0.20 30.32 2.38
C CYS A 242 0.93 30.19 3.41
N HIS A 243 0.92 31.04 4.43
CA HIS A 243 1.80 30.89 5.58
C HIS A 243 1.00 30.25 6.73
N SER A 244 1.30 28.98 7.02
CA SER A 244 0.74 28.28 8.16
C SER A 244 1.27 28.90 9.46
N THR A 245 0.38 29.10 10.40
CA THR A 245 0.75 29.35 11.81
C THR A 245 1.07 28.02 12.48
N THR A 246 1.40 28.03 13.77
CA THR A 246 1.53 26.78 14.53
C THR A 246 0.16 26.15 14.71
N PRO A 247 -0.17 25.06 13.99
CA PRO A 247 -1.49 24.46 14.07
C PRO A 247 -1.72 23.82 15.44
N LYS A 248 -2.95 23.85 15.91
CA LYS A 248 -3.39 23.12 17.09
C LYS A 248 -4.06 21.83 16.64
N TRP A 249 -3.69 20.73 17.24
CA TRP A 249 -4.30 19.43 16.93
C TRP A 249 -4.54 18.61 18.19
N LYS A 250 -5.53 17.75 18.13
CA LYS A 250 -5.91 16.88 19.24
C LYS A 250 -6.42 15.55 18.68
N VAL A 251 -5.89 14.46 19.20
CA VAL A 251 -6.45 13.13 18.97
C VAL A 251 -7.71 12.98 19.85
N LEU A 252 -8.83 12.68 19.22
CA LEU A 252 -10.13 12.50 19.87
C LEU A 252 -10.35 11.02 20.25
N GLU A 253 -10.02 10.12 19.32
CA GLU A 253 -10.18 8.69 19.51
C GLU A 253 -9.07 7.91 18.80
N GLU A 254 -8.71 6.76 19.35
CA GLU A 254 -7.71 5.83 18.81
C GLU A 254 -8.29 4.41 18.88
N LYS A 255 -8.29 3.72 17.73
CA LYS A 255 -8.81 2.35 17.61
C LYS A 255 -7.77 1.44 16.97
N TYR A 256 -7.56 0.26 17.56
CA TYR A 256 -6.80 -0.81 16.90
C TYR A 256 -7.74 -1.58 15.97
N ALA A 257 -7.36 -1.71 14.70
CA ALA A 257 -8.15 -2.35 13.66
C ALA A 257 -7.31 -3.28 12.78
N MET A 258 -7.98 -4.27 12.17
CA MET A 258 -7.42 -5.15 11.16
C MET A 258 -7.99 -4.82 9.78
N LEU A 259 -7.12 -4.61 8.78
CA LEU A 259 -7.52 -4.31 7.42
C LEU A 259 -7.04 -5.40 6.44
N PRO A 260 -7.88 -5.80 5.45
CA PRO A 260 -7.61 -6.93 4.58
C PRO A 260 -6.65 -6.55 3.44
N VAL A 261 -5.60 -7.35 3.25
CA VAL A 261 -4.61 -7.16 2.17
C VAL A 261 -4.24 -8.51 1.57
N TRP A 262 -4.30 -8.63 0.25
CA TRP A 262 -3.72 -9.75 -0.49
C TRP A 262 -2.26 -9.48 -0.78
N PHE A 263 -1.39 -10.44 -0.44
CA PHE A 263 0.04 -10.41 -0.69
C PHE A 263 0.42 -11.42 -1.75
N LEU A 264 1.09 -10.98 -2.80
CA LEU A 264 1.76 -11.84 -3.77
C LEU A 264 3.24 -11.50 -3.77
N THR A 265 4.08 -12.41 -3.32
CA THR A 265 5.53 -12.23 -3.36
C THR A 265 6.16 -13.18 -4.37
N MET A 266 6.82 -12.61 -5.37
CA MET A 266 7.48 -13.30 -6.48
C MET A 266 8.98 -13.11 -6.39
N ARG A 267 9.75 -14.10 -6.78
CA ARG A 267 11.20 -13.99 -6.93
C ARG A 267 11.59 -13.91 -8.41
N TYR A 268 12.42 -12.94 -8.73
CA TYR A 268 12.97 -12.79 -10.06
C TYR A 268 14.43 -12.33 -9.98
N LYS A 269 15.36 -13.12 -10.53
CA LYS A 269 16.82 -12.85 -10.49
C LYS A 269 17.31 -12.53 -9.08
N ASP A 270 17.05 -13.43 -8.14
CA ASP A 270 17.46 -13.37 -6.71
C ASP A 270 16.89 -12.18 -5.91
N LYS A 271 15.92 -11.45 -6.47
CA LYS A 271 15.22 -10.37 -5.80
C LYS A 271 13.77 -10.73 -5.57
N SER A 272 13.27 -10.39 -4.38
CA SER A 272 11.85 -10.51 -4.05
C SER A 272 11.11 -9.26 -4.53
N TYR A 273 9.94 -9.47 -5.11
CA TYR A 273 9.01 -8.42 -5.56
C TYR A 273 7.65 -8.72 -4.98
N THR A 274 7.13 -7.80 -4.18
CA THR A 274 5.84 -7.97 -3.52
C THR A 274 4.80 -7.07 -4.19
N MET A 275 3.68 -7.68 -4.57
CA MET A 275 2.48 -6.99 -5.01
C MET A 275 1.40 -7.13 -3.95
N LEU A 276 0.67 -6.07 -3.73
CA LEU A 276 -0.39 -5.95 -2.74
C LEU A 276 -1.70 -5.61 -3.45
N VAL A 277 -2.78 -6.21 -3.00
CA VAL A 277 -4.12 -5.83 -3.42
C VAL A 277 -4.95 -5.53 -2.18
N ASN A 278 -5.60 -4.38 -2.18
CA ASN A 278 -6.56 -4.04 -1.15
C ASN A 278 -7.70 -5.07 -1.17
N GLY A 279 -7.88 -5.78 -0.05
CA GLY A 279 -8.86 -6.86 0.08
C GLY A 279 -10.32 -6.41 0.05
N GLN A 280 -10.57 -5.09 -0.01
CA GLN A 280 -11.90 -4.49 -0.11
C GLN A 280 -12.13 -3.81 -1.46
N THR A 281 -11.18 -2.99 -1.93
CA THR A 281 -11.39 -2.07 -3.07
C THR A 281 -10.73 -2.52 -4.36
N LYS A 282 -10.03 -3.67 -4.37
CA LYS A 282 -9.27 -4.21 -5.53
C LYS A 282 -8.13 -3.32 -6.00
N LYS A 283 -7.74 -2.30 -5.23
CA LYS A 283 -6.63 -1.44 -5.61
C LYS A 283 -5.31 -2.21 -5.53
N VAL A 284 -4.57 -2.21 -6.64
CA VAL A 284 -3.28 -2.90 -6.74
C VAL A 284 -2.14 -1.94 -6.51
N MET A 285 -1.16 -2.43 -5.81
CA MET A 285 0.10 -1.75 -5.60
C MET A 285 1.23 -2.75 -5.52
N GLY A 286 2.42 -2.39 -5.92
CA GLY A 286 3.56 -3.27 -5.71
C GLY A 286 4.74 -3.01 -6.63
N ALA A 287 5.81 -3.74 -6.36
CA ALA A 287 7.05 -3.71 -7.10
C ALA A 287 7.01 -4.70 -8.27
N VAL A 288 7.32 -4.24 -9.47
CA VAL A 288 7.39 -5.08 -10.65
C VAL A 288 8.79 -4.95 -11.27
N PRO A 289 9.49 -6.06 -11.52
CA PRO A 289 10.77 -6.01 -12.22
C PRO A 289 10.59 -5.57 -13.67
N TYR A 290 11.58 -4.90 -14.21
CA TYR A 290 11.61 -4.51 -15.61
C TYR A 290 12.84 -5.06 -16.35
N VAL A 291 12.67 -5.27 -17.64
CA VAL A 291 13.72 -5.77 -18.55
C VAL A 291 14.54 -4.62 -19.10
N LYS A 292 15.76 -4.45 -18.57
CA LYS A 292 16.64 -3.30 -18.91
C LYS A 292 16.87 -3.13 -20.41
N TRP A 293 17.14 -4.21 -21.16
CA TRP A 293 17.42 -4.11 -22.58
C TRP A 293 16.25 -3.57 -23.40
N LYS A 294 14.99 -3.90 -23.01
CA LYS A 294 13.81 -3.34 -23.68
C LYS A 294 13.72 -1.82 -23.51
N VAL A 295 14.10 -1.31 -22.33
CA VAL A 295 14.19 0.12 -22.06
C VAL A 295 15.23 0.77 -22.99
N VAL A 296 16.41 0.16 -23.12
CA VAL A 296 17.48 0.65 -24.01
C VAL A 296 17.03 0.64 -25.46
N VAL A 297 16.39 -0.43 -25.93
CA VAL A 297 15.89 -0.51 -27.31
C VAL A 297 14.86 0.58 -27.60
N VAL A 298 13.90 0.78 -26.71
CA VAL A 298 12.91 1.85 -26.90
C VAL A 298 13.59 3.22 -26.89
N TYR A 299 14.57 3.45 -26.00
CA TYR A 299 15.35 4.69 -25.99
C TYR A 299 16.09 4.93 -27.32
N LEU A 300 16.77 3.88 -27.86
CA LEU A 300 17.48 3.97 -29.16
C LEU A 300 16.52 4.20 -30.33
N LEU A 301 15.32 3.55 -30.30
CA LEU A 301 14.31 3.78 -31.34
C LEU A 301 13.81 5.23 -31.34
N VAL A 302 13.57 5.77 -30.16
CA VAL A 302 13.15 7.17 -30.00
C VAL A 302 14.23 8.11 -30.48
N LEU A 303 15.51 7.86 -30.12
CA LEU A 303 16.63 8.65 -30.55
C LEU A 303 16.75 8.60 -32.06
N ALA A 304 16.63 7.42 -32.71
CA ALA A 304 16.64 7.26 -34.11
C ALA A 304 15.53 8.04 -34.84
N VAL A 305 14.30 7.97 -34.31
CA VAL A 305 13.16 8.74 -34.84
C VAL A 305 13.41 10.25 -34.75
N LEU A 306 13.94 10.72 -33.58
CA LEU A 306 14.31 12.12 -33.43
C LEU A 306 15.39 12.56 -34.39
N LEU A 307 16.43 11.71 -34.62
CA LEU A 307 17.51 11.97 -35.57
C LEU A 307 17.04 12.00 -37.06
N LEU A 308 15.93 11.30 -37.35
CA LEU A 308 15.31 11.34 -38.71
C LEU A 308 14.38 12.55 -38.88
N ILE A 309 13.62 12.91 -37.84
CA ILE A 309 12.66 14.01 -37.90
C ILE A 309 13.37 15.38 -37.90
N VAL A 310 14.38 15.56 -37.04
CA VAL A 310 15.09 16.84 -36.91
C VAL A 310 15.75 17.31 -38.22
N PRO A 311 16.50 16.49 -39.00
CA PRO A 311 17.02 16.88 -40.29
C PRO A 311 15.92 17.06 -41.36
N GLY A 312 14.88 16.23 -41.36
CA GLY A 312 13.75 16.35 -42.30
C GLY A 312 12.96 17.65 -42.13
N LEU A 313 12.80 18.12 -40.90
CA LEU A 313 12.26 19.44 -40.61
C LEU A 313 13.24 20.57 -40.95
N SER A 314 14.54 20.31 -40.90
CA SER A 314 15.57 21.33 -41.11
C SER A 314 15.76 21.77 -42.59
N CYS A 315 15.45 20.95 -43.59
CA CYS A 315 15.72 21.30 -44.99
C CYS A 315 14.73 22.31 -45.60
N LYS A 316 13.46 22.35 -45.20
CA LYS A 316 12.49 23.33 -45.77
C LYS A 316 11.94 24.30 -44.73
N TRP A 317 11.68 23.82 -43.53
CA TRP A 317 11.12 24.63 -42.45
C TRP A 317 12.15 25.50 -41.73
N PHE A 318 13.40 25.03 -41.70
CA PHE A 318 14.48 25.77 -41.08
C PHE A 318 14.85 27.02 -41.88
N GLN A 319 14.84 26.94 -43.22
CA GLN A 319 15.01 28.11 -44.07
C GLN A 319 13.85 29.10 -43.93
N TYR A 320 12.60 28.59 -43.92
CA TYR A 320 11.42 29.43 -43.79
C TYR A 320 11.34 30.10 -42.39
N ALA A 321 11.72 29.41 -41.31
CA ALA A 321 11.75 29.96 -39.98
C ALA A 321 12.94 30.90 -39.75
N ALA A 322 14.08 30.67 -40.42
CA ALA A 322 15.22 31.56 -40.41
C ALA A 322 14.89 32.89 -41.07
N ASP A 323 14.20 32.84 -42.19
CA ASP A 323 13.82 34.02 -42.98
C ASP A 323 12.74 34.87 -42.25
N ASN A 324 11.93 34.28 -41.38
CA ASN A 324 10.83 34.95 -40.63
C ASN A 324 11.10 35.16 -39.15
N GLY A 325 12.31 34.92 -38.67
CA GLY A 325 12.67 35.18 -37.25
C GLY A 325 11.97 34.30 -36.17
N ASN A 326 11.26 33.20 -36.55
CA ASN A 326 10.48 32.36 -35.67
C ASN A 326 11.24 31.17 -35.03
N TRP A 327 12.52 31.34 -34.76
CA TRP A 327 13.37 30.32 -34.12
C TRP A 327 12.85 29.79 -32.80
N ILE A 328 12.23 30.65 -32.01
CA ILE A 328 11.69 30.33 -30.67
C ILE A 328 10.56 29.30 -30.77
N LEU A 329 9.67 29.43 -31.76
CA LEU A 329 8.55 28.48 -31.98
C LEU A 329 9.04 27.09 -32.39
N MET A 330 10.07 27.01 -33.26
CA MET A 330 10.65 25.73 -33.70
C MET A 330 11.36 24.99 -32.57
N PHE A 331 12.22 25.70 -31.82
CA PHE A 331 12.86 25.10 -30.64
C PHE A 331 11.83 24.68 -29.60
N GLY A 332 10.77 25.46 -29.42
CA GLY A 332 9.66 25.15 -28.49
C GLY A 332 8.93 23.85 -28.87
N ILE A 333 8.62 23.63 -30.14
CA ILE A 333 7.93 22.41 -30.59
C ILE A 333 8.82 21.17 -30.46
N VAL A 334 10.07 21.23 -30.93
CA VAL A 334 11.03 20.11 -30.84
C VAL A 334 11.33 19.80 -29.39
N PHE A 335 11.59 20.82 -28.56
CA PHE A 335 11.81 20.70 -27.14
C PHE A 335 10.58 20.15 -26.42
N GLY A 336 9.36 20.63 -26.75
CA GLY A 336 8.10 20.14 -26.18
C GLY A 336 7.85 18.67 -26.48
N VAL A 337 8.11 18.20 -27.70
CA VAL A 337 8.00 16.78 -28.06
C VAL A 337 9.02 15.93 -27.31
N VAL A 338 10.27 16.37 -27.22
CA VAL A 338 11.34 15.68 -26.48
C VAL A 338 11.03 15.63 -24.99
N VAL A 339 10.59 16.74 -24.40
CA VAL A 339 10.23 16.82 -22.99
C VAL A 339 8.99 15.97 -22.67
N SER A 340 7.95 16.00 -23.51
CA SER A 340 6.76 15.17 -23.36
C SER A 340 7.10 13.68 -23.45
N PHE A 341 7.99 13.32 -24.34
CA PHE A 341 8.43 11.94 -24.49
C PHE A 341 9.33 11.49 -23.33
N LEU A 342 10.26 12.35 -22.88
CA LEU A 342 11.05 12.11 -21.67
C LEU A 342 10.18 12.02 -20.42
N ALA A 343 9.16 12.86 -20.30
CA ALA A 343 8.21 12.83 -19.18
C ALA A 343 7.38 11.54 -19.18
N PHE A 344 6.88 11.10 -20.34
CA PHE A 344 6.20 9.82 -20.49
C PHE A 344 7.11 8.64 -20.10
N PHE A 345 8.35 8.67 -20.60
CA PHE A 345 9.34 7.63 -20.34
C PHE A 345 9.83 7.62 -18.89
N MET A 346 10.06 8.79 -18.30
CA MET A 346 10.33 8.98 -16.87
C MET A 346 9.13 8.54 -16.02
N GLY A 347 7.91 8.79 -16.47
CA GLY A 347 6.69 8.31 -15.80
C GLY A 347 6.61 6.78 -15.75
N GLU A 348 6.93 6.09 -16.85
CA GLU A 348 6.98 4.62 -16.88
C GLU A 348 8.17 4.07 -16.07
N ILE A 349 9.33 4.70 -16.12
CA ILE A 349 10.50 4.33 -15.31
C ILE A 349 10.22 4.61 -13.82
N MET A 350 9.58 5.72 -13.47
CA MET A 350 9.17 5.98 -12.10
C MET A 350 8.07 5.03 -11.63
N ARG A 351 7.13 4.69 -12.49
CA ARG A 351 6.09 3.68 -12.19
C ARG A 351 6.67 2.30 -11.89
N THR A 352 7.76 1.93 -12.60
CA THR A 352 8.53 0.71 -12.34
C THR A 352 9.62 0.90 -11.28
N GLY A 353 10.23 2.08 -11.15
CA GLY A 353 11.34 2.38 -10.25
C GLY A 353 10.91 2.71 -8.83
N VAL A 354 9.78 3.39 -8.64
CA VAL A 354 9.16 3.57 -7.30
C VAL A 354 8.86 2.22 -6.66
N ASN A 355 8.55 1.23 -7.49
CA ASN A 355 8.41 -0.13 -7.05
C ASN A 355 9.73 -0.81 -6.63
N ARG A 356 10.89 -0.33 -7.10
CA ARG A 356 12.21 -0.91 -6.78
C ARG A 356 12.69 -0.55 -5.37
N ASP A 357 12.46 0.66 -4.91
CA ASP A 357 12.83 1.11 -3.55
C ASP A 357 11.98 0.43 -2.47
N ILE A 358 10.80 -0.05 -2.86
CA ILE A 358 9.87 -0.79 -2.03
C ILE A 358 10.49 -2.09 -1.51
N CYS A 359 11.02 -2.92 -2.41
CA CYS A 359 11.65 -4.19 -2.03
C CYS A 359 13.01 -4.01 -1.35
N HIS A 360 13.77 -2.97 -1.70
CA HIS A 360 15.08 -2.72 -1.10
C HIS A 360 15.00 -2.21 0.35
N THR A 361 13.98 -1.41 0.69
CA THR A 361 13.82 -0.90 2.06
C THR A 361 13.37 -1.99 3.04
N SER A 362 12.48 -2.88 2.65
CA SER A 362 12.09 -3.99 3.52
C SER A 362 13.26 -4.96 3.75
N GLY A 363 14.01 -5.32 2.71
CA GLY A 363 15.18 -6.19 2.83
C GLY A 363 16.35 -5.58 3.64
N ARG A 364 16.60 -4.27 3.52
CA ARG A 364 17.65 -3.59 4.30
C ARG A 364 17.29 -3.38 5.77
N LYS A 365 16.01 -3.15 6.09
CA LYS A 365 15.58 -3.08 7.51
C LYS A 365 15.73 -4.43 8.22
N ILE A 366 15.43 -5.51 7.52
CA ILE A 366 15.55 -6.86 8.08
C ILE A 366 17.03 -7.24 8.33
N THR A 367 17.94 -6.90 7.39
CA THR A 367 19.40 -7.11 7.58
C THR A 367 19.94 -6.28 8.75
N ARG A 368 19.50 -5.01 8.89
CA ARG A 368 19.93 -4.15 10.01
C ARG A 368 19.43 -4.63 11.38
N LEU A 369 18.23 -5.18 11.46
CA LEU A 369 17.71 -5.78 12.70
C LEU A 369 18.50 -7.04 13.10
N ASN A 370 18.98 -7.82 12.14
CA ASN A 370 19.85 -8.96 12.42
C ASN A 370 21.26 -8.53 12.86
N GLU A 371 21.81 -7.43 12.31
CA GLU A 371 23.08 -6.85 12.74
C GLU A 371 23.00 -6.30 14.18
N ILE A 372 21.90 -5.57 14.51
CA ILE A 372 21.68 -5.05 15.88
C ILE A 372 21.45 -6.20 16.88
N ARG A 373 20.89 -7.32 16.45
CA ARG A 373 20.67 -8.49 17.31
C ARG A 373 21.97 -9.24 17.58
N GLN A 374 22.93 -9.25 16.66
CA GLN A 374 24.27 -9.81 16.88
C GLN A 374 25.11 -8.92 17.80
N GLU A 375 24.95 -7.58 17.76
CA GLU A 375 25.66 -6.67 18.68
C GLU A 375 25.08 -6.67 20.11
N VAL A 376 23.91 -7.21 20.36
CA VAL A 376 23.28 -7.30 21.70
C VAL A 376 23.56 -8.67 22.35
N ASP A 377 23.92 -9.68 21.54
CA ASP A 377 24.22 -11.04 22.01
C ASP A 377 25.75 -11.29 22.16
N GLU A 378 26.64 -10.30 21.90
CA GLU A 378 28.05 -10.24 22.28
C GLU A 378 28.24 -9.34 23.52
#